data_6c1762e095556c23d2f49905d5ca8102
#
_entry.id   6c1762e095556c23d2f49905d5ca8102
#
_cell.length_a   1.000
_cell.length_b   1.000
_cell.length_c   1.000
_cell.angle_alpha   90.00
_cell.angle_beta   90.00
_cell.angle_gamma   90.00
#
_symmetry.space_group_name_H-M   'P 1'
#
loop_
_entity.id
_entity.type
_entity.pdbx_description
1 polymer ?
#
loop_
_entity_poly.entity_id
_entity_poly.type
_entity_poly.pdbx_seq_one_letter_code
_entity_poly.pdbx_strand_id
1 'polypeptide(L)'
;NTDDSVRRLGKGVGRPLVPEGDRALVLAALSSVDAVCLFAEDTPRELLSGLLPDVLVKGGDYAPHLVVGRDEVEAAGGRVELIPFVEGYSTTELVRRIQGTQS
;
A
#
# COMPACT_ATOMS: atom_id res chain seq x y z
N ASN A 1 5.48 -1.38 -2.51
CA ASN A 1 6.79 -1.66 -1.92
C ASN A 1 7.42 -2.91 -2.53
N THR A 2 8.73 -2.90 -2.80
CA THR A 2 9.49 -4.12 -3.11
C THR A 2 9.46 -5.08 -1.91
N ASP A 3 9.84 -6.33 -2.13
CA ASP A 3 9.89 -7.32 -1.05
C ASP A 3 10.85 -6.90 0.06
N ASP A 4 12.01 -6.36 -0.29
CA ASP A 4 12.97 -5.87 0.70
C ASP A 4 12.41 -4.71 1.51
N SER A 5 11.70 -3.80 0.88
CA SER A 5 11.02 -2.70 1.56
C SER A 5 9.98 -3.21 2.55
N VAL A 6 9.16 -4.18 2.16
CA VAL A 6 8.15 -4.79 3.04
C VAL A 6 8.80 -5.46 4.24
N ARG A 7 9.91 -6.17 4.04
CA ARG A 7 10.65 -6.81 5.15
C ARG A 7 11.14 -5.79 6.16
N ARG A 8 11.62 -4.63 5.70
CA ARG A 8 12.09 -3.56 6.59
C ARG A 8 10.97 -2.92 7.41
N LEU A 9 9.73 -3.01 6.94
CA LEU A 9 8.57 -2.47 7.68
C LEU A 9 8.17 -3.32 8.90
N GLY A 10 8.77 -4.50 9.09
CA GLY A 10 8.58 -5.30 10.29
C GLY A 10 7.19 -5.88 10.46
N LYS A 11 6.52 -6.26 9.38
CA LYS A 11 5.15 -6.79 9.44
C LYS A 11 5.07 -8.24 9.92
N GLY A 12 6.19 -8.84 10.27
CA GLY A 12 6.25 -10.19 10.80
C GLY A 12 7.04 -11.14 9.91
N VAL A 13 7.33 -12.32 10.47
CA VAL A 13 8.05 -13.38 9.78
C VAL A 13 7.21 -13.89 8.61
N GLY A 14 7.85 -14.14 7.46
CA GLY A 14 7.17 -14.64 6.28
C GLY A 14 6.45 -13.56 5.46
N ARG A 15 6.58 -12.29 5.80
CA ARG A 15 6.04 -11.18 4.99
C ARG A 15 7.12 -10.60 4.09
N PRO A 16 6.81 -10.30 2.83
CA PRO A 16 5.51 -10.47 2.18
C PRO A 16 5.18 -11.92 1.86
N LEU A 17 3.90 -12.27 1.80
CA LEU A 17 3.44 -13.61 1.44
C LEU A 17 3.51 -13.85 -0.07
N VAL A 18 3.29 -12.80 -0.85
CA VAL A 18 3.28 -12.85 -2.32
C VAL A 18 4.46 -12.04 -2.85
N PRO A 19 5.29 -12.62 -3.73
CA PRO A 19 6.43 -11.90 -4.32
C PRO A 19 6.01 -10.62 -5.05
N GLU A 20 6.90 -9.64 -5.07
CA GLU A 20 6.62 -8.32 -5.65
C GLU A 20 6.17 -8.37 -7.10
N GLY A 21 6.78 -9.23 -7.91
CA GLY A 21 6.40 -9.38 -9.32
C GLY A 21 4.97 -9.87 -9.48
N ASP A 22 4.56 -10.82 -8.66
CA ASP A 22 3.21 -11.36 -8.67
C ASP A 22 2.20 -10.35 -8.15
N ARG A 23 2.54 -9.61 -7.09
CA ARG A 23 1.68 -8.53 -6.57
C ARG A 23 1.45 -7.46 -7.64
N ALA A 24 2.51 -7.06 -8.33
CA ALA A 24 2.41 -6.06 -9.40
C ALA A 24 1.55 -6.57 -10.56
N LEU A 25 1.73 -7.83 -10.93
CA LEU A 25 0.98 -8.45 -12.04
C LEU A 25 -0.53 -8.51 -11.72
N VAL A 26 -0.89 -8.92 -10.51
CA VAL A 26 -2.29 -8.98 -10.08
C VAL A 26 -2.93 -7.59 -10.12
N LEU A 27 -2.25 -6.57 -9.61
CA LEU A 27 -2.75 -5.21 -9.65
C LEU A 27 -2.88 -4.69 -11.08
N ALA A 28 -1.89 -4.95 -11.92
CA ALA A 28 -1.91 -4.51 -13.32
C ALA A 28 -3.02 -5.17 -14.13
N ALA A 29 -3.50 -6.33 -13.70
CA ALA A 29 -4.59 -7.05 -14.38
C ALA A 29 -5.97 -6.42 -14.13
N LEU A 30 -6.10 -5.53 -13.15
CA LEU A 30 -7.38 -4.85 -12.88
C LEU A 30 -7.64 -3.78 -13.95
N SER A 31 -8.85 -3.76 -14.48
CA SER A 31 -9.22 -2.83 -15.55
C SER A 31 -9.15 -1.36 -15.13
N SER A 32 -9.26 -1.09 -13.83
CA SER A 32 -9.21 0.26 -13.27
C SER A 32 -7.77 0.76 -13.00
N VAL A 33 -6.76 -0.09 -13.22
CA VAL A 33 -5.35 0.25 -12.97
C VAL A 33 -4.65 0.47 -14.31
N ASP A 34 -4.12 1.67 -14.50
CA ASP A 34 -3.41 2.05 -15.72
C ASP A 34 -1.92 1.72 -15.65
N ALA A 35 -1.32 1.82 -14.45
CA ALA A 35 0.09 1.57 -14.27
C ALA A 35 0.40 1.12 -12.84
N VAL A 36 1.46 0.36 -12.69
CA VAL A 36 1.97 -0.10 -11.39
C VAL A 36 3.45 0.26 -11.31
N CYS A 37 3.85 0.89 -10.21
CA CYS A 37 5.25 1.21 -9.94
C CYS A 37 5.72 0.49 -8.68
N LEU A 38 6.85 -0.18 -8.76
CA LEU A 38 7.54 -0.74 -7.60
C LEU A 38 8.49 0.31 -7.05
N PHE A 39 8.54 0.42 -5.72
CA PHE A 39 9.51 1.29 -5.06
C PHE A 39 10.21 0.54 -3.93
N ALA A 40 11.51 0.79 -3.76
CA ALA A 40 12.36 0.11 -2.80
C ALA A 40 12.52 0.86 -1.48
N GLU A 41 12.13 2.11 -1.43
CA GLU A 41 12.20 2.96 -0.25
C GLU A 41 11.19 2.50 0.81
N ASP A 42 11.37 2.88 2.06
CA ASP A 42 10.47 2.49 3.15
C ASP A 42 9.07 3.09 2.96
N THR A 43 9.00 4.28 2.39
CA THR A 43 7.75 4.98 2.13
C THR A 43 7.66 5.40 0.66
N PRO A 44 6.45 5.67 0.14
CA PRO A 44 6.27 6.11 -1.23
C PRO A 44 6.54 7.61 -1.46
N ARG A 45 7.15 8.32 -0.50
CA ARG A 45 7.34 9.78 -0.57
C ARG A 45 8.09 10.22 -1.81
N GLU A 46 9.22 9.59 -2.12
CA GLU A 46 10.03 9.96 -3.28
C GLU A 46 9.28 9.74 -4.60
N LEU A 47 8.60 8.61 -4.70
CA LEU A 47 7.77 8.29 -5.87
C LEU A 47 6.65 9.33 -6.04
N LEU A 48 5.95 9.65 -4.96
CA LEU A 48 4.84 10.61 -4.98
C LEU A 48 5.33 12.02 -5.29
N SER A 49 6.51 12.41 -4.79
CA SER A 49 7.11 13.71 -5.10
C SER A 49 7.45 13.86 -6.58
N GLY A 50 7.81 12.75 -7.23
CA GLY A 50 8.07 12.74 -8.67
C GLY A 50 6.82 12.71 -9.52
N LEU A 51 5.79 11.98 -9.09
CA LEU A 51 4.54 11.82 -9.86
C LEU A 51 3.55 12.95 -9.64
N LEU A 52 3.45 13.48 -8.43
CA LEU A 52 2.51 14.51 -8.01
C LEU A 52 1.08 14.24 -8.52
N PRO A 53 0.47 13.14 -8.07
CA PRO A 53 -0.88 12.77 -8.52
C PRO A 53 -1.90 13.83 -8.12
N ASP A 54 -2.98 13.93 -8.88
CA ASP A 54 -4.09 14.82 -8.55
C ASP A 54 -4.82 14.33 -7.29
N VAL A 55 -4.93 13.03 -7.12
CA VAL A 55 -5.58 12.40 -5.97
C VAL A 55 -4.67 11.31 -5.41
N LEU A 56 -4.26 11.47 -4.16
CA LEU A 56 -3.54 10.44 -3.42
C LEU A 56 -4.54 9.70 -2.55
N VAL A 57 -4.64 8.39 -2.77
CA VAL A 57 -5.60 7.55 -2.06
C VAL A 57 -4.87 6.68 -1.04
N LYS A 58 -5.37 6.63 0.19
CA LYS A 58 -4.85 5.78 1.25
C LYS A 58 -5.99 5.02 1.90
N GLY A 59 -5.85 3.70 1.98
CA GLY A 59 -6.78 2.85 2.73
C GLY A 59 -6.44 2.87 4.21
N GLY A 60 -7.45 2.98 5.07
CA GLY A 60 -7.31 2.87 6.50
C GLY A 60 -7.80 4.07 7.29
N ASP A 61 -7.79 3.92 8.61
CA ASP A 61 -8.25 4.94 9.56
C ASP A 61 -7.07 5.82 9.98
N TYR A 62 -6.51 6.56 9.02
CA TYR A 62 -5.41 7.47 9.29
C TYR A 62 -5.94 8.89 9.47
N ALA A 63 -5.30 9.65 10.36
CA ALA A 63 -5.45 11.09 10.33
C ALA A 63 -4.81 11.62 9.03
N PRO A 64 -5.45 12.56 8.30
CA PRO A 64 -4.92 13.02 7.02
C PRO A 64 -3.48 13.50 7.07
N HIS A 65 -3.06 14.15 8.16
CA HIS A 65 -1.69 14.66 8.32
C HIS A 65 -0.63 13.57 8.45
N LEU A 66 -1.03 12.31 8.69
CA LEU A 66 -0.12 11.17 8.80
C LEU A 66 0.10 10.47 7.46
N VAL A 67 -0.60 10.85 6.40
CA VAL A 67 -0.44 10.23 5.10
C VAL A 67 0.86 10.71 4.44
N VAL A 68 1.75 9.77 4.16
CA VAL A 68 3.02 10.07 3.49
C VAL A 68 2.75 10.60 2.08
N GLY A 69 3.38 11.74 1.73
CA GLY A 69 3.22 12.38 0.42
C GLY A 69 2.10 13.41 0.36
N ARG A 70 1.29 13.56 1.41
CA ARG A 70 0.21 14.52 1.44
C ARG A 70 0.67 15.95 1.16
N ASP A 71 1.71 16.39 1.87
CA ASP A 71 2.16 17.77 1.75
C ASP A 71 2.61 18.11 0.33
N GLU A 72 3.33 17.18 -0.29
CA GLU A 72 3.81 17.34 -1.66
C GLU A 72 2.66 17.38 -2.66
N VAL A 73 1.68 16.50 -2.50
CA VAL A 73 0.51 16.42 -3.39
C VAL A 73 -0.37 17.65 -3.23
N GLU A 74 -0.66 18.08 -2.00
CA GLU A 74 -1.48 19.26 -1.75
C GLU A 74 -0.80 20.55 -2.21
N ALA A 75 0.52 20.66 -2.03
CA ALA A 75 1.29 21.81 -2.52
C ALA A 75 1.24 21.94 -4.05
N ALA A 76 1.08 20.82 -4.76
CA ALA A 76 0.92 20.79 -6.21
C ALA A 76 -0.53 20.96 -6.68
N GLY A 77 -1.47 21.21 -5.76
CA GLY A 77 -2.89 21.41 -6.09
C GLY A 77 -3.73 20.15 -6.05
N GLY A 78 -3.16 19.01 -5.65
CA GLY A 78 -3.88 17.76 -5.50
C GLY A 78 -4.58 17.63 -4.16
N ARG A 79 -5.19 16.47 -3.92
CA ARG A 79 -5.89 16.17 -2.67
C ARG A 79 -5.62 14.74 -2.20
N VAL A 80 -5.90 14.47 -0.94
CA VAL A 80 -5.82 13.15 -0.32
C VAL A 80 -7.23 12.64 -0.04
N GLU A 81 -7.50 11.40 -0.45
CA GLU A 81 -8.73 10.68 -0.14
C GLU A 81 -8.41 9.50 0.76
N LEU A 82 -9.12 9.39 1.87
CA LEU A 82 -9.01 8.27 2.80
C LEU A 82 -10.20 7.34 2.60
N ILE A 83 -9.91 6.05 2.41
CA ILE A 83 -10.94 5.04 2.23
C ILE A 83 -10.95 4.15 3.47
N PRO A 84 -12.08 4.07 4.20
CA PRO A 84 -12.16 3.24 5.39
C PRO A 84 -11.90 1.77 5.10
N PHE A 85 -11.32 1.05 6.06
CA PHE A 85 -11.18 -0.39 5.96
C PHE A 85 -12.55 -1.06 5.95
N VAL A 86 -12.64 -2.13 5.17
CA VAL A 86 -13.74 -3.10 5.30
C VAL A 86 -13.29 -4.10 6.36
N GLU A 87 -14.01 -4.17 7.48
CA GLU A 87 -13.66 -5.04 8.60
C GLU A 87 -13.59 -6.51 8.16
N GLY A 88 -12.58 -7.22 8.65
CA GLY A 88 -12.37 -8.63 8.34
C GLY A 88 -11.59 -8.89 7.04
N TYR A 89 -11.25 -7.85 6.28
CA TYR A 89 -10.52 -7.99 5.02
C TYR A 89 -9.11 -7.41 5.14
N SER A 90 -8.18 -8.22 5.61
CA SER A 90 -6.76 -7.87 5.65
C SER A 90 -5.92 -9.14 5.52
N THR A 91 -4.67 -8.98 5.10
CA THR A 91 -3.73 -10.09 5.06
C THR A 91 -3.52 -10.70 6.45
N THR A 92 -3.44 -9.86 7.47
CA THR A 92 -3.30 -10.31 8.86
C THR A 92 -4.48 -11.17 9.29
N GLU A 93 -5.71 -10.75 8.98
CA GLU A 93 -6.91 -11.51 9.30
C GLU A 93 -6.95 -12.84 8.53
N LEU A 94 -6.55 -12.84 7.27
CA LEU A 94 -6.49 -14.05 6.45
C LEU A 94 -5.50 -15.06 7.04
N VAL A 95 -4.31 -14.62 7.40
CA VAL A 95 -3.29 -15.46 8.04
C VAL A 95 -3.82 -16.03 9.34
N ARG A 96 -4.47 -15.23 10.16
CA ARG A 96 -5.06 -15.67 11.42
C ARG A 96 -6.12 -16.74 11.21
N ARG A 97 -6.99 -16.60 10.22
CA ARG A 97 -8.01 -17.61 9.88
C ARG A 97 -7.37 -18.93 9.44
N ILE A 98 -6.35 -18.87 8.61
CA ILE A 98 -5.63 -20.06 8.17
C ILE A 98 -4.98 -20.77 9.35
N GLN A 99 -4.30 -20.04 10.23
CA GLN A 99 -3.68 -20.61 11.43
C GLN A 99 -4.70 -21.21 12.39
N GLY A 100 -5.86 -20.57 12.54
CA GLY A 100 -6.94 -21.05 13.39
C GLY A 100 -7.60 -22.34 12.89
N THR A 101 -7.46 -22.69 11.61
CA THR A 101 -8.01 -23.92 11.03
C THR A 101 -7.02 -25.07 11.03
N GLN A 102 -5.79 -24.87 11.50
CA GLN A 102 -4.72 -25.88 11.53
C GLN A 102 -4.66 -26.67 12.85
N SER A 103 -5.74 -26.81 13.50
CA SER A 103 -5.80 -27.58 14.76
C SER A 103 -5.83 -29.11 14.53
#